data_65f55797c32559c4481b81c0a4c1628c
#
_entry.id   65f55797c32559c4481b81c0a4c1628c
#
_cell.length_a   1.000
_cell.length_b   1.000
_cell.length_c   1.000
_cell.angle_alpha   90.00
_cell.angle_beta   90.00
_cell.angle_gamma   90.00
#
_symmetry.space_group_name_H-M   'P 1'
#
loop_
_entity.id
_entity.type
_entity.pdbx_description
1 polymer ?
#
loop_
_entity_poly.entity_id
_entity_poly.type
_entity_poly.pdbx_seq_one_letter_code
_entity_poly.pdbx_strand_id
1 'polypeptide(L)'
;MKKIQGITEDQLDLMQIIDKDREASQRKLSQKTGLSIGKVNYCLKALVDIGFIKIKNFHNSNKKLNYAYILTPRGIHEKAVITKQFIIKKKQEYDKLISYIDK
;
A
#
# COMPACT_ATOMS: atom_id res chain seq x y z
N MET A 1 -9.37 3.52 12.31
CA MET A 1 -9.02 3.36 10.91
C MET A 1 -9.54 2.02 10.40
N LYS A 2 -10.26 2.03 9.28
CA LYS A 2 -10.84 0.80 8.74
C LYS A 2 -9.77 -0.05 8.07
N LYS A 3 -9.76 -1.36 8.39
CA LYS A 3 -8.83 -2.32 7.80
C LYS A 3 -9.61 -3.43 7.12
N ILE A 4 -9.04 -3.96 6.05
CA ILE A 4 -9.52 -5.17 5.40
C ILE A 4 -8.37 -6.17 5.41
N GLN A 5 -8.60 -7.35 5.98
CA GLN A 5 -7.58 -8.39 6.14
C GLN A 5 -6.30 -7.87 6.81
N GLY A 6 -6.47 -6.98 7.78
CA GLY A 6 -5.35 -6.46 8.56
C GLY A 6 -4.62 -5.28 7.95
N ILE A 7 -5.06 -4.76 6.80
CA ILE A 7 -4.41 -3.60 6.18
C ILE A 7 -5.38 -2.45 5.96
N THR A 8 -4.83 -1.23 5.99
CA THR A 8 -5.56 0.01 5.76
C THR A 8 -5.50 0.36 4.27
N GLU A 9 -6.32 1.34 3.88
CA GLU A 9 -6.28 1.85 2.52
C GLU A 9 -4.93 2.50 2.19
N ASP A 10 -4.31 3.21 3.15
CA ASP A 10 -2.98 3.77 2.97
C ASP A 10 -1.95 2.68 2.65
N GLN A 11 -2.03 1.55 3.33
CA GLN A 11 -1.14 0.42 3.06
C GLN A 11 -1.42 -0.18 1.68
N LEU A 12 -2.68 -0.23 1.26
CA LEU A 12 -3.02 -0.69 -0.08
C LEU A 12 -2.44 0.25 -1.15
N ASP A 13 -2.51 1.57 -0.92
CA ASP A 13 -1.90 2.55 -1.82
C ASP A 13 -0.40 2.32 -1.97
N LEU A 14 0.28 2.04 -0.86
CA LEU A 14 1.71 1.73 -0.89
C LEU A 14 1.98 0.46 -1.71
N MET A 15 1.17 -0.58 -1.51
CA MET A 15 1.32 -1.82 -2.28
C MET A 15 1.14 -1.58 -3.78
N GLN A 16 0.19 -0.73 -4.14
CA GLN A 16 -0.08 -0.41 -5.54
C GLN A 16 1.12 0.28 -6.20
N ILE A 17 1.75 1.20 -5.50
CA ILE A 17 2.93 1.91 -6.01
C ILE A 17 4.13 0.95 -6.10
N ILE A 18 4.33 0.14 -5.07
CA ILE A 18 5.43 -0.84 -5.02
C ILE A 18 5.31 -1.84 -6.17
N ASP A 19 4.09 -2.25 -6.50
CA ASP A 19 3.85 -3.18 -7.60
C ASP A 19 4.30 -2.62 -8.95
N LYS A 20 4.20 -1.31 -9.13
CA LYS A 20 4.55 -0.64 -10.39
C LYS A 20 5.98 -0.12 -10.43
N ASP A 21 6.59 0.14 -9.28
CA ASP A 21 7.92 0.73 -9.19
C ASP A 21 8.85 -0.19 -8.43
N ARG A 22 9.74 -0.86 -9.14
CA ARG A 22 10.68 -1.83 -8.54
C ARG A 22 11.79 -1.16 -7.73
N GLU A 23 11.90 0.15 -7.80
CA GLU A 23 12.89 0.92 -7.03
C GLU A 23 12.21 1.78 -5.97
N ALA A 24 11.02 1.39 -5.52
CA ALA A 24 10.28 2.14 -4.52
C ALA A 24 11.03 2.16 -3.19
N SER A 25 11.43 3.36 -2.79
CA SER A 25 12.06 3.63 -1.50
C SER A 25 11.06 4.34 -0.59
N GLN A 26 11.38 4.43 0.71
CA GLN A 26 10.51 5.17 1.64
C GLN A 26 10.32 6.61 1.18
N ARG A 27 11.38 7.27 0.71
CA ARG A 27 11.28 8.65 0.25
C ARG A 27 10.36 8.79 -0.96
N LYS A 28 10.51 7.92 -1.95
CA LYS A 28 9.61 7.91 -3.12
C LYS A 28 8.17 7.67 -2.71
N LEU A 29 7.95 6.72 -1.83
CA LEU A 29 6.60 6.39 -1.36
C LEU A 29 5.98 7.57 -0.61
N SER A 30 6.75 8.25 0.22
CA SER A 30 6.30 9.45 0.91
C SER A 30 5.92 10.53 -0.09
N GLN A 31 6.75 10.77 -1.09
CA GLN A 31 6.49 11.79 -2.10
C GLN A 31 5.24 11.49 -2.92
N LYS A 32 5.05 10.24 -3.31
CA LYS A 32 3.91 9.85 -4.16
C LYS A 32 2.59 9.78 -3.42
N THR A 33 2.60 9.48 -2.14
CA THR A 33 1.37 9.34 -1.36
C THR A 33 0.99 10.57 -0.56
N GLY A 34 1.96 11.47 -0.31
CA GLY A 34 1.77 12.58 0.60
C GLY A 34 1.83 12.18 2.06
N LEU A 35 2.07 10.92 2.37
CA LEU A 35 2.25 10.46 3.75
C LEU A 35 3.63 10.86 4.26
N SER A 36 3.76 11.13 5.55
CA SER A 36 5.06 11.39 6.15
C SER A 36 5.96 10.16 6.05
N ILE A 37 7.27 10.37 6.10
CA ILE A 37 8.23 9.26 6.08
C ILE A 37 8.01 8.32 7.27
N GLY A 38 7.70 8.88 8.45
CA GLY A 38 7.39 8.06 9.62
C GLY A 38 6.16 7.18 9.43
N LYS A 39 5.10 7.72 8.82
CA LYS A 39 3.89 6.96 8.52
C LYS A 39 4.19 5.87 7.49
N VAL A 40 4.94 6.18 6.44
CA VAL A 40 5.35 5.21 5.43
C VAL A 40 6.13 4.07 6.09
N ASN A 41 7.13 4.41 6.92
CA ASN A 41 7.92 3.41 7.60
C ASN A 41 7.05 2.48 8.47
N TYR A 42 6.13 3.06 9.22
CA TYR A 42 5.20 2.29 10.06
C TYR A 42 4.37 1.31 9.22
N CYS A 43 3.80 1.80 8.12
CA CYS A 43 2.97 0.98 7.23
C CYS A 43 3.78 -0.13 6.56
N LEU A 44 5.02 0.17 6.14
CA LEU A 44 5.88 -0.81 5.48
C LEU A 44 6.29 -1.93 6.44
N LYS A 45 6.61 -1.60 7.68
CA LYS A 45 6.95 -2.62 8.68
C LYS A 45 5.80 -3.61 8.87
N ALA A 46 4.58 -3.10 8.96
CA ALA A 46 3.41 -3.95 9.09
C ALA A 46 3.21 -4.85 7.88
N LEU A 47 3.44 -4.33 6.68
CA LEU A 47 3.32 -5.11 5.44
C LEU A 47 4.40 -6.19 5.33
N VAL A 48 5.61 -5.90 5.79
CA VAL A 48 6.68 -6.90 5.87
C VAL A 48 6.30 -8.01 6.86
N ASP A 49 5.78 -7.63 8.02
CA ASP A 49 5.40 -8.59 9.06
C ASP A 49 4.28 -9.53 8.60
N ILE A 50 3.34 -9.02 7.83
CA ILE A 50 2.26 -9.83 7.25
C ILE A 50 2.77 -10.73 6.12
N GLY A 51 3.91 -10.36 5.50
CA GLY A 51 4.47 -11.12 4.39
C GLY A 51 3.97 -10.68 3.02
N PHE A 52 3.46 -9.47 2.89
CA PHE A 52 2.97 -8.93 1.62
C PHE A 52 4.05 -8.22 0.83
N ILE A 53 5.08 -7.71 1.50
CA ILE A 53 6.23 -7.10 0.85
C ILE A 53 7.51 -7.60 1.50
N LYS A 54 8.61 -7.43 0.78
CA LYS A 54 9.95 -7.70 1.33
C LYS A 54 10.91 -6.61 0.87
N ILE A 55 12.03 -6.50 1.58
CA ILE A 55 13.06 -5.53 1.27
C ILE A 55 14.00 -6.13 0.25
N LYS A 56 14.34 -5.34 -0.76
CA LYS A 56 15.31 -5.68 -1.78
C LYS A 56 16.47 -4.69 -1.74
N ASN A 57 17.68 -5.20 -1.80
CA ASN A 57 18.87 -4.37 -1.90
C ASN A 57 19.27 -4.24 -3.38
N PHE A 58 19.70 -3.05 -3.77
CA PHE A 58 20.22 -2.84 -5.11
C PHE A 58 21.27 -1.72 -5.09
N HIS A 59 22.12 -1.69 -6.11
CA HIS A 59 23.10 -0.63 -6.28
C HIS A 59 22.60 0.36 -7.35
N ASN A 60 22.70 1.66 -7.03
CA ASN A 60 22.37 2.69 -8.00
C ASN A 60 23.58 3.01 -8.89
N SER A 61 23.43 3.97 -9.81
CA SER A 61 24.49 4.36 -10.73
C SER A 61 25.76 4.88 -10.03
N ASN A 62 25.64 5.35 -8.78
CA ASN A 62 26.77 5.81 -7.97
C ASN A 62 27.35 4.69 -7.10
N LYS A 63 26.96 3.46 -7.34
CA LYS A 63 27.39 2.26 -6.59
C LYS A 63 27.04 2.32 -5.11
N LYS A 64 26.06 3.12 -4.73
CA LYS A 64 25.52 3.12 -3.37
C LYS A 64 24.51 2.01 -3.21
N LEU A 65 24.60 1.32 -2.07
CA LEU A 65 23.59 0.33 -1.72
C LEU A 65 22.31 1.06 -1.32
N ASN A 66 21.24 0.74 -2.00
CA ASN A 66 19.91 1.28 -1.70
C ASN A 66 18.95 0.18 -1.32
N TYR A 67 17.88 0.55 -0.62
CA TYR A 67 16.83 -0.37 -0.22
C TYR A 67 15.55 0.01 -0.95
N ALA A 68 14.94 -0.97 -1.56
CA ALA A 68 13.63 -0.84 -2.19
C ALA A 68 12.72 -1.94 -1.65
N TYR A 69 11.44 -1.77 -1.88
CA TYR A 69 10.42 -2.72 -1.45
C TYR A 69 9.81 -3.37 -2.66
N ILE A 70 9.54 -4.66 -2.56
CA ILE A 70 8.86 -5.39 -3.64
C ILE A 70 7.73 -6.22 -3.04
N LEU A 71 6.70 -6.47 -3.83
CA LEU A 71 5.62 -7.36 -3.40
C LEU A 71 6.09 -8.80 -3.45
N THR A 72 5.68 -9.56 -2.44
CA THR A 72 5.81 -11.02 -2.48
C THR A 72 4.71 -11.59 -3.37
N PRO A 73 4.81 -12.86 -3.83
CA PRO A 73 3.70 -13.49 -4.55
C PRO A 73 2.39 -13.42 -3.78
N ARG A 74 2.44 -13.61 -2.46
CA ARG A 74 1.27 -13.48 -1.60
C ARG A 74 0.74 -12.05 -1.60
N GLY A 75 1.63 -11.05 -1.57
CA GLY A 75 1.24 -9.65 -1.64
C GLY A 75 0.56 -9.29 -2.95
N ILE A 76 1.04 -9.82 -4.06
CA ILE A 76 0.42 -9.61 -5.37
C ILE A 76 -1.00 -10.16 -5.38
N HIS A 77 -1.18 -11.38 -4.90
CA HIS A 77 -2.50 -12.01 -4.83
C HIS A 77 -3.45 -11.21 -3.90
N GLU A 78 -2.99 -10.92 -2.70
CA GLU A 78 -3.82 -10.24 -1.70
C GLU A 78 -4.13 -8.80 -2.10
N LYS A 79 -3.22 -8.11 -2.81
CA LYS A 79 -3.50 -6.77 -3.31
C LYS A 79 -4.77 -6.77 -4.17
N ALA A 80 -4.90 -7.73 -5.06
CA ALA A 80 -6.07 -7.83 -5.93
C ALA A 80 -7.35 -8.11 -5.12
N VAL A 81 -7.26 -9.07 -4.20
CA VAL A 81 -8.41 -9.44 -3.35
C VAL A 81 -8.87 -8.26 -2.49
N ILE A 82 -7.93 -7.62 -1.83
CA ILE A 82 -8.23 -6.52 -0.90
C ILE A 82 -8.76 -5.29 -1.64
N THR A 83 -8.23 -5.02 -2.83
CA THR A 83 -8.72 -3.92 -3.66
C THR A 83 -10.20 -4.09 -3.96
N LYS A 84 -10.61 -5.30 -4.35
CA LYS A 84 -12.03 -5.60 -4.62
C LYS A 84 -12.89 -5.39 -3.38
N GLN A 85 -12.39 -5.80 -2.22
CA GLN A 85 -13.13 -5.64 -0.96
C GLN A 85 -13.28 -4.16 -0.57
N PHE A 86 -12.25 -3.34 -0.79
CA PHE A 86 -12.36 -1.90 -0.57
C PHE A 86 -13.35 -1.24 -1.53
N ILE A 87 -13.37 -1.67 -2.79
CA ILE A 87 -14.33 -1.16 -3.78
C ILE A 87 -15.75 -1.42 -3.31
N ILE A 88 -16.05 -2.66 -2.89
CA ILE A 88 -17.36 -3.04 -2.40
C ILE A 88 -17.77 -2.19 -1.20
N LYS A 89 -16.84 -2.02 -0.26
CA LYS A 89 -17.09 -1.25 0.96
C LYS A 89 -17.36 0.22 0.64
N LYS A 90 -16.56 0.82 -0.24
CA LYS A 90 -16.74 2.21 -0.63
C LYS A 90 -18.05 2.42 -1.38
N LYS A 91 -18.46 1.46 -2.20
CA LYS A 91 -19.74 1.52 -2.89
C LYS A 91 -20.89 1.49 -1.88
N GLN A 92 -20.81 0.62 -0.89
CA GLN A 92 -21.82 0.57 0.18
C GLN A 92 -21.88 1.90 0.96
N GLU A 93 -20.74 2.49 1.26
CA GLU A 93 -20.68 3.78 1.95
C GLU A 93 -21.28 4.89 1.09
N TYR A 94 -20.97 4.88 -0.20
CA TYR A 94 -21.52 5.84 -1.17
C TYR A 94 -23.04 5.72 -1.25
N ASP A 95 -23.54 4.49 -1.42
CA ASP A 95 -24.99 4.23 -1.52
C ASP A 95 -25.70 4.69 -0.25
N LYS A 96 -25.10 4.47 0.90
CA LYS A 96 -25.65 4.91 2.19
C LYS A 96 -25.78 6.43 2.24
N LEU A 97 -24.75 7.16 1.81
CA LEU A 97 -24.78 8.63 1.80
C LEU A 97 -25.84 9.16 0.82
N ILE A 98 -25.95 8.54 -0.33
CA ILE A 98 -26.99 8.90 -1.31
C ILE A 98 -28.38 8.73 -0.70
N SER A 99 -28.60 7.67 0.08
CA SER A 99 -29.90 7.43 0.71
C SER A 99 -30.31 8.55 1.68
N TYR A 100 -29.35 9.29 2.23
CA TYR A 100 -29.64 10.42 3.11
C TYR A 100 -30.21 11.62 2.36
N ILE A 101 -29.87 11.74 1.08
CA ILE A 101 -30.32 12.84 0.24
C ILE A 101 -31.73 12.55 -0.33
N ASP A 102 -32.00 11.28 -0.62
CA ASP A 102 -33.23 10.85 -1.32
C ASP A 102 -34.46 10.81 -0.42
N LYS A 103 -34.40 11.34 0.80
CA LYS A 103 -35.55 11.37 1.69
C LYS A 103 -36.30 12.68 1.57
#